data_c382055bc8cbe210addb8c092850c101
#
_entry.id   c382055bc8cbe210addb8c092850c101
#
_cell.length_a   1.000
_cell.length_b   1.000
_cell.length_c   1.000
_cell.angle_alpha   90.00
_cell.angle_beta   90.00
_cell.angle_gamma   90.00
#
_symmetry.space_group_name_H-M   'P 1'
#
loop_
_entity.id
_entity.type
_entity.pdbx_description
1 polymer ?
#
loop_
_entity_poly.entity_id
_entity_poly.type
_entity_poly.pdbx_seq_one_letter_code
_entity_poly.pdbx_strand_id
1 'polypeptide(L)'
;MNFRTVDVASTYVQPQRQLNEVKTKTNPMVQPQVSTDDKKGSQAISNYFKGEQLVAFKGFSCSKSNFIVKKEEGIPCACCGRMMMTNKGVENFERKATGATGEYLQKLLGANMEYFRGTEKAVANFIMETSKKNPKLSMSGLMSHYSPNAKVLLENEQKNVLGEVSKKAEVLGKDNAVQKVVDQAIKDIDNSTDKKHFERVPFLETFAKTVDKLDDKNLAGELLDTAVKLPMSKESIEAFIVKYGHGDKSDSQIARRLAQPAIATAEHIHPDTLGGPDNTANYMSECGDCNSKRGHMPYSEWMKNYPNMPRSIQRNIDEVTERIINGNLGDKYDDYPVDLKKAVAKETDGVVQLKVKNPEEIEKAREERGLPKPQPTPKGKR
;
A
#
# COMPACT_ATOMS: atom_id res chain seq x y z
N MET A 1 -33.39 -43.32 -5.51
CA MET A 1 -31.96 -43.41 -5.85
C MET A 1 -31.18 -43.26 -4.58
N ASN A 2 -30.56 -44.36 -4.12
CA ASN A 2 -29.83 -44.42 -2.85
C ASN A 2 -28.40 -43.88 -3.04
N PHE A 3 -28.02 -42.81 -2.37
CA PHE A 3 -26.60 -42.39 -2.29
C PHE A 3 -25.96 -43.08 -1.09
N ARG A 4 -24.95 -43.91 -1.38
CA ARG A 4 -24.05 -44.51 -0.39
C ARG A 4 -23.08 -43.47 0.11
N THR A 5 -23.05 -43.23 1.40
CA THR A 5 -21.98 -42.54 2.13
C THR A 5 -20.73 -43.44 2.15
N VAL A 6 -19.61 -42.91 1.69
CA VAL A 6 -18.29 -43.54 1.82
C VAL A 6 -17.57 -42.87 3.00
N ASP A 7 -17.45 -43.62 4.11
CA ASP A 7 -16.59 -43.24 5.22
C ASP A 7 -15.12 -43.48 4.85
N VAL A 8 -14.34 -42.40 4.76
CA VAL A 8 -12.87 -42.50 4.65
C VAL A 8 -12.28 -42.13 6.02
N ALA A 9 -12.05 -43.12 6.85
CA ALA A 9 -11.23 -43.00 8.05
C ALA A 9 -9.75 -42.87 7.63
N SER A 10 -9.21 -41.66 7.68
CA SER A 10 -7.79 -41.40 7.47
C SER A 10 -7.06 -41.48 8.81
N THR A 11 -6.34 -42.58 9.02
CA THR A 11 -5.38 -42.77 10.12
C THR A 11 -4.14 -41.92 9.86
N TYR A 12 -4.03 -40.82 10.58
CA TYR A 12 -2.86 -39.95 10.56
C TYR A 12 -1.83 -40.49 11.57
N VAL A 13 -0.73 -41.08 11.09
CA VAL A 13 0.43 -41.49 11.89
C VAL A 13 1.35 -40.27 12.04
N GLN A 14 1.51 -39.77 13.25
CA GLN A 14 2.49 -38.72 13.55
C GLN A 14 3.92 -39.29 13.49
N PRO A 15 4.86 -38.68 12.79
CA PRO A 15 6.26 -39.03 12.91
C PRO A 15 6.84 -38.42 14.23
N GLN A 16 7.31 -39.28 15.10
CA GLN A 16 8.11 -38.91 16.27
C GLN A 16 9.42 -38.26 15.79
N ARG A 17 9.62 -36.97 16.07
CA ARG A 17 10.93 -36.31 15.92
C ARG A 17 11.84 -36.72 17.09
N GLN A 18 12.88 -37.47 16.79
CA GLN A 18 14.04 -37.63 17.67
C GLN A 18 14.78 -36.30 17.74
N LEU A 19 14.88 -35.75 18.95
CA LEU A 19 15.71 -34.61 19.28
C LEU A 19 17.18 -35.08 19.30
N ASN A 20 17.92 -34.84 18.24
CA ASN A 20 19.36 -34.88 18.25
C ASN A 20 19.90 -33.55 18.76
N GLU A 21 20.52 -33.58 19.95
CA GLU A 21 21.29 -32.45 20.46
C GLU A 21 22.49 -32.17 19.55
N VAL A 22 22.39 -31.09 18.76
CA VAL A 22 23.53 -30.55 18.00
C VAL A 22 24.28 -29.59 18.93
N LYS A 23 25.42 -30.01 19.46
CA LYS A 23 26.37 -29.11 20.13
C LYS A 23 26.90 -28.11 19.13
N THR A 24 26.39 -26.88 19.18
CA THR A 24 26.91 -25.74 18.38
C THR A 24 28.27 -25.32 18.96
N LYS A 25 29.33 -25.62 18.21
CA LYS A 25 30.62 -24.95 18.38
C LYS A 25 30.47 -23.52 17.90
N THR A 26 30.54 -22.56 18.81
CA THR A 26 30.61 -21.15 18.48
C THR A 26 31.97 -20.87 17.82
N ASN A 27 31.95 -20.66 16.48
CA ASN A 27 33.09 -20.05 15.82
C ASN A 27 33.01 -18.52 16.08
N PRO A 28 34.14 -17.85 16.36
CA PRO A 28 34.16 -16.42 16.52
C PRO A 28 33.82 -15.77 15.17
N MET A 29 32.82 -14.88 15.22
CA MET A 29 32.44 -14.03 14.07
C MET A 29 33.66 -13.22 13.63
N VAL A 30 34.20 -13.54 12.46
CA VAL A 30 35.15 -12.68 11.76
C VAL A 30 34.34 -11.49 11.24
N GLN A 31 34.56 -10.31 11.83
CA GLN A 31 34.04 -9.07 11.29
C GLN A 31 34.69 -8.84 9.93
N PRO A 32 33.91 -8.56 8.86
CA PRO A 32 34.50 -8.18 7.58
C PRO A 32 35.27 -6.87 7.77
N GLN A 33 36.56 -6.89 7.47
CA GLN A 33 37.37 -5.67 7.39
C GLN A 33 36.87 -4.86 6.19
N VAL A 34 36.19 -3.75 6.48
CA VAL A 34 35.81 -2.75 5.46
C VAL A 34 37.09 -2.10 4.94
N SER A 35 37.35 -2.22 3.64
CA SER A 35 38.51 -1.62 3.02
C SER A 35 38.47 -0.09 3.13
N THR A 36 39.62 0.55 3.33
CA THR A 36 39.73 2.00 3.53
C THR A 36 39.34 2.81 2.29
N ASP A 37 39.24 2.18 1.12
CA ASP A 37 38.87 2.83 -0.15
C ASP A 37 37.36 3.09 -0.24
N ASP A 38 36.48 2.23 0.38
CA ASP A 38 35.03 2.42 0.40
C ASP A 38 34.61 3.64 1.24
N LYS A 39 35.41 4.02 2.25
CA LYS A 39 35.11 5.20 3.08
C LYS A 39 35.35 6.52 2.33
N LYS A 40 36.28 6.58 1.41
CA LYS A 40 36.53 7.80 0.60
C LYS A 40 35.45 8.02 -0.46
N GLY A 41 34.94 6.95 -1.09
CA GLY A 41 33.81 7.01 -2.02
C GLY A 41 32.53 7.48 -1.34
N SER A 42 32.22 6.93 -0.18
CA SER A 42 31.00 7.28 0.58
C SER A 42 31.05 8.72 1.15
N GLN A 43 32.23 9.22 1.51
CA GLN A 43 32.43 10.61 1.96
C GLN A 43 32.33 11.62 0.81
N ALA A 44 32.84 11.28 -0.38
CA ALA A 44 32.72 12.13 -1.57
C ALA A 44 31.28 12.25 -2.04
N ILE A 45 30.53 11.15 -2.04
CA ILE A 45 29.08 11.12 -2.34
C ILE A 45 28.30 11.92 -1.29
N SER A 46 28.58 11.74 0.01
CA SER A 46 27.95 12.50 1.09
C SER A 46 28.21 14.01 1.00
N ASN A 47 29.40 14.43 0.59
CA ASN A 47 29.75 15.85 0.45
C ASN A 47 29.14 16.50 -0.80
N TYR A 48 28.99 15.76 -1.89
CA TYR A 48 28.33 16.24 -3.11
C TYR A 48 26.86 16.56 -2.86
N PHE A 49 26.16 15.73 -2.06
CA PHE A 49 24.74 15.93 -1.74
C PHE A 49 24.50 16.98 -0.64
N LYS A 50 25.41 17.23 0.28
CA LYS A 50 25.20 18.19 1.39
C LYS A 50 25.05 19.64 0.97
N GLY A 51 25.71 20.06 -0.13
CA GLY A 51 25.67 21.45 -0.59
C GLY A 51 24.38 21.86 -1.30
N GLU A 52 23.78 20.96 -2.09
CA GLU A 52 22.58 21.25 -2.89
C GLU A 52 21.26 20.92 -2.17
N GLN A 53 21.28 20.03 -1.18
CA GLN A 53 20.09 19.56 -0.47
C GLN A 53 19.45 20.63 0.43
N LEU A 54 20.23 21.50 1.05
CA LEU A 54 19.73 22.54 1.97
C LEU A 54 18.80 23.58 1.31
N VAL A 55 18.86 23.71 -0.01
CA VAL A 55 18.02 24.67 -0.75
C VAL A 55 16.68 24.08 -1.21
N ALA A 56 16.59 22.73 -1.31
CA ALA A 56 15.42 22.05 -1.88
C ALA A 56 14.30 21.77 -0.86
N PHE A 57 14.62 21.63 0.44
CA PHE A 57 13.67 21.23 1.49
C PHE A 57 13.49 22.35 2.51
N LYS A 58 12.67 23.36 2.17
CA LYS A 58 12.44 24.54 3.02
C LYS A 58 11.35 24.36 4.09
N GLY A 59 10.71 23.20 4.18
CA GLY A 59 9.63 22.95 5.16
C GLY A 59 10.08 23.15 6.61
N PHE A 60 9.14 23.29 7.52
CA PHE A 60 9.45 23.39 8.94
C PHE A 60 9.95 22.06 9.52
N SER A 61 10.89 22.11 10.46
CA SER A 61 11.42 20.93 11.15
C SER A 61 10.29 20.17 11.84
N CYS A 62 10.19 18.88 11.55
CA CYS A 62 9.11 18.03 12.02
C CYS A 62 9.56 16.58 12.06
N SER A 63 9.44 15.92 13.21
CA SER A 63 9.66 14.46 13.24
C SER A 63 8.53 13.74 12.53
N LYS A 64 8.78 12.53 12.00
CA LYS A 64 7.76 11.65 11.40
C LYS A 64 6.53 11.47 12.30
N SER A 65 6.73 11.40 13.62
CA SER A 65 5.64 11.24 14.60
C SER A 65 4.71 12.46 14.68
N ASN A 66 5.23 13.64 14.39
CA ASN A 66 4.51 14.92 14.47
C ASN A 66 3.96 15.39 13.12
N PHE A 67 4.21 14.68 12.04
CA PHE A 67 3.67 15.01 10.73
C PHE A 67 2.15 14.82 10.73
N ILE A 68 1.40 15.93 10.72
CA ILE A 68 -0.04 15.92 11.00
C ILE A 68 -0.85 15.22 9.91
N VAL A 69 -0.41 15.29 8.65
CA VAL A 69 -1.13 14.69 7.51
C VAL A 69 -1.37 13.20 7.68
N LYS A 70 -0.46 12.47 8.35
CA LYS A 70 -0.64 11.04 8.65
C LYS A 70 -1.74 10.75 9.66
N LYS A 71 -2.23 11.77 10.39
CA LYS A 71 -3.31 11.62 11.38
C LYS A 71 -4.69 11.87 10.79
N GLU A 72 -4.75 12.25 9.52
CA GLU A 72 -5.99 12.53 8.81
C GLU A 72 -6.53 11.27 8.12
N GLU A 73 -7.82 11.00 8.32
CA GLU A 73 -8.51 9.90 7.65
C GLU A 73 -8.82 10.21 6.19
N GLY A 74 -8.83 9.19 5.35
CA GLY A 74 -9.32 9.30 3.97
C GLY A 74 -8.40 10.04 3.01
N ILE A 75 -7.09 10.19 3.33
CA ILE A 75 -6.09 10.66 2.39
C ILE A 75 -5.58 9.47 1.58
N PRO A 76 -5.54 9.54 0.25
CA PRO A 76 -5.00 8.45 -0.57
C PRO A 76 -3.48 8.35 -0.41
N CYS A 77 -2.94 7.14 -0.37
CA CYS A 77 -1.50 6.91 -0.37
C CYS A 77 -0.84 7.50 -1.61
N ALA A 78 0.18 8.32 -1.44
CA ALA A 78 0.88 8.97 -2.54
C ALA A 78 1.55 7.97 -3.50
N CYS A 79 1.92 6.79 -3.04
CA CYS A 79 2.51 5.74 -3.87
C CYS A 79 1.44 4.95 -4.63
N CYS A 80 0.60 4.20 -3.93
CA CYS A 80 -0.32 3.24 -4.55
C CYS A 80 -1.77 3.75 -4.71
N GLY A 81 -2.11 4.92 -4.17
CA GLY A 81 -3.47 5.49 -4.22
C GLY A 81 -4.50 4.76 -3.34
N ARG A 82 -4.10 3.83 -2.44
CA ARG A 82 -4.97 3.22 -1.43
C ARG A 82 -5.46 4.30 -0.47
N MET A 83 -6.73 4.26 -0.09
CA MET A 83 -7.18 5.07 1.04
C MET A 83 -6.47 4.64 2.32
N MET A 84 -6.07 5.61 3.15
CA MET A 84 -5.29 5.35 4.36
C MET A 84 -6.14 5.51 5.61
N MET A 85 -5.84 4.66 6.60
CA MET A 85 -6.42 4.71 7.94
C MET A 85 -5.48 5.43 8.91
N THR A 86 -6.03 6.14 9.88
CA THR A 86 -5.25 6.53 11.06
C THR A 86 -5.08 5.34 12.01
N ASN A 87 -4.19 5.46 13.00
CA ASN A 87 -4.11 4.47 14.08
C ASN A 87 -5.46 4.28 14.78
N LYS A 88 -6.19 5.38 15.03
CA LYS A 88 -7.52 5.34 15.62
C LYS A 88 -8.54 4.63 14.73
N GLY A 89 -8.44 4.81 13.40
CA GLY A 89 -9.25 4.08 12.42
C GLY A 89 -9.04 2.58 12.51
N VAL A 90 -7.77 2.15 12.58
CA VAL A 90 -7.42 0.73 12.75
C VAL A 90 -7.95 0.16 14.08
N GLU A 91 -7.77 0.88 15.19
CA GLU A 91 -8.29 0.48 16.50
C GLU A 91 -9.83 0.36 16.50
N ASN A 92 -10.52 1.29 15.83
CA ASN A 92 -11.97 1.24 15.68
C ASN A 92 -12.42 0.04 14.85
N PHE A 93 -11.73 -0.25 13.75
CA PHE A 93 -12.00 -1.42 12.93
C PHE A 93 -11.78 -2.70 13.72
N GLU A 94 -10.64 -2.85 14.40
CA GLU A 94 -10.28 -3.97 15.26
C GLU A 94 -11.37 -4.23 16.32
N ARG A 95 -11.77 -3.19 17.05
CA ARG A 95 -12.81 -3.28 18.08
C ARG A 95 -14.15 -3.75 17.54
N LYS A 96 -14.57 -3.23 16.36
CA LYS A 96 -15.83 -3.61 15.71
C LYS A 96 -15.79 -5.04 15.15
N ALA A 97 -14.62 -5.50 14.75
CA ALA A 97 -14.41 -6.82 14.15
C ALA A 97 -14.34 -7.94 15.20
N THR A 98 -13.97 -7.61 16.44
CA THR A 98 -13.87 -8.58 17.53
C THR A 98 -15.24 -9.16 17.85
N GLY A 99 -15.40 -10.47 17.68
CA GLY A 99 -16.66 -11.20 17.87
C GLY A 99 -17.73 -10.96 16.80
N ALA A 100 -17.39 -10.21 15.73
CA ALA A 100 -18.31 -9.99 14.60
C ALA A 100 -18.52 -11.28 13.81
N THR A 101 -19.79 -11.57 13.46
CA THR A 101 -20.20 -12.75 12.71
C THR A 101 -21.23 -12.41 11.64
N GLY A 102 -21.48 -13.33 10.71
CA GLY A 102 -22.56 -13.26 9.72
C GLY A 102 -22.63 -11.95 8.94
N GLU A 103 -23.84 -11.42 8.81
CA GLU A 103 -24.12 -10.20 8.02
C GLU A 103 -23.38 -8.97 8.55
N TYR A 104 -23.24 -8.85 9.87
CA TYR A 104 -22.51 -7.72 10.46
C TYR A 104 -21.03 -7.75 10.05
N LEU A 105 -20.39 -8.93 10.08
CA LEU A 105 -19.00 -9.09 9.64
C LEU A 105 -18.86 -8.75 8.16
N GLN A 106 -19.78 -9.21 7.30
CA GLN A 106 -19.79 -8.90 5.87
C GLN A 106 -19.91 -7.40 5.61
N LYS A 107 -20.86 -6.73 6.27
CA LYS A 107 -21.04 -5.27 6.18
C LYS A 107 -19.81 -4.50 6.65
N LEU A 108 -19.21 -4.94 7.76
CA LEU A 108 -18.01 -4.32 8.30
C LEU A 108 -16.83 -4.43 7.34
N LEU A 109 -16.56 -5.61 6.79
CA LEU A 109 -15.49 -5.82 5.80
C LEU A 109 -15.79 -5.06 4.51
N GLY A 110 -17.02 -5.12 4.00
CA GLY A 110 -17.45 -4.41 2.79
C GLY A 110 -17.23 -2.89 2.90
N ALA A 111 -17.61 -2.29 4.04
CA ALA A 111 -17.44 -0.86 4.29
C ALA A 111 -15.96 -0.42 4.42
N ASN A 112 -15.05 -1.37 4.63
CA ASN A 112 -13.62 -1.09 4.74
C ASN A 112 -12.80 -1.63 3.54
N MET A 113 -13.47 -2.11 2.48
CA MET A 113 -12.80 -2.76 1.36
C MET A 113 -11.85 -1.83 0.57
N GLU A 114 -12.09 -0.53 0.58
CA GLU A 114 -11.21 0.47 -0.04
C GLU A 114 -9.83 0.59 0.61
N TYR A 115 -9.72 0.20 1.88
CA TYR A 115 -8.47 0.16 2.64
C TYR A 115 -7.68 -1.14 2.39
N PHE A 116 -8.28 -2.17 1.82
CA PHE A 116 -7.64 -3.46 1.60
C PHE A 116 -7.13 -3.61 0.18
N ARG A 117 -5.95 -4.19 0.02
CA ARG A 117 -5.35 -4.51 -1.28
C ARG A 117 -4.56 -5.80 -1.24
N GLY A 118 -4.44 -6.45 -2.40
CA GLY A 118 -3.64 -7.65 -2.55
C GLY A 118 -4.01 -8.71 -1.51
N THR A 119 -3.06 -9.08 -0.65
CA THR A 119 -3.25 -10.09 0.40
C THR A 119 -4.43 -9.79 1.31
N GLU A 120 -4.55 -8.55 1.80
CA GLU A 120 -5.62 -8.17 2.72
C GLU A 120 -6.99 -8.28 2.05
N LYS A 121 -7.10 -7.86 0.79
CA LYS A 121 -8.34 -7.93 0.02
C LYS A 121 -8.72 -9.37 -0.29
N ALA A 122 -7.76 -10.20 -0.70
CA ALA A 122 -7.97 -11.62 -0.95
C ALA A 122 -8.50 -12.36 0.29
N VAL A 123 -7.89 -12.11 1.46
CA VAL A 123 -8.33 -12.70 2.73
C VAL A 123 -9.68 -12.15 3.18
N ALA A 124 -9.91 -10.84 3.08
CA ALA A 124 -11.20 -10.24 3.43
C ALA A 124 -12.34 -10.80 2.55
N ASN A 125 -12.13 -10.94 1.25
CA ASN A 125 -13.08 -11.57 0.33
C ASN A 125 -13.37 -13.02 0.73
N PHE A 126 -12.32 -13.81 1.05
CA PHE A 126 -12.49 -15.17 1.55
C PHE A 126 -13.36 -15.22 2.82
N ILE A 127 -13.08 -14.36 3.81
CA ILE A 127 -13.84 -14.28 5.05
C ILE A 127 -15.31 -13.91 4.75
N MET A 128 -15.55 -12.92 3.89
CA MET A 128 -16.90 -12.50 3.51
C MET A 128 -17.69 -13.63 2.84
N GLU A 129 -17.11 -14.30 1.84
CA GLU A 129 -17.78 -15.38 1.11
C GLU A 129 -18.04 -16.62 2.01
N THR A 130 -17.06 -16.94 2.87
CA THR A 130 -17.20 -18.08 3.78
C THR A 130 -18.22 -17.80 4.88
N SER A 131 -18.33 -16.54 5.36
CA SER A 131 -19.30 -16.14 6.37
C SER A 131 -20.75 -16.20 5.88
N LYS A 132 -21.01 -16.05 4.57
CA LYS A 132 -22.35 -16.24 3.99
C LYS A 132 -22.89 -17.65 4.24
N LYS A 133 -22.00 -18.65 4.14
CA LYS A 133 -22.35 -20.06 4.36
C LYS A 133 -22.31 -20.45 5.84
N ASN A 134 -21.59 -19.68 6.66
CA ASN A 134 -21.30 -19.97 8.06
C ASN A 134 -21.52 -18.73 8.95
N PRO A 135 -22.77 -18.24 9.07
CA PRO A 135 -23.04 -16.94 9.67
C PRO A 135 -22.84 -16.88 11.19
N LYS A 136 -22.53 -18.00 11.85
CA LYS A 136 -22.27 -18.06 13.29
C LYS A 136 -20.77 -17.99 13.64
N LEU A 137 -19.89 -18.13 12.65
CA LEU A 137 -18.45 -18.09 12.88
C LEU A 137 -17.92 -16.65 12.79
N SER A 138 -16.97 -16.34 13.67
CA SER A 138 -16.18 -15.11 13.63
C SER A 138 -15.01 -15.23 12.66
N MET A 139 -14.21 -14.17 12.47
CA MET A 139 -13.05 -14.21 11.56
C MET A 139 -12.08 -15.34 11.92
N SER A 140 -11.73 -15.48 13.19
CA SER A 140 -10.81 -16.53 13.65
C SER A 140 -11.40 -17.93 13.42
N GLY A 141 -12.69 -18.09 13.69
CA GLY A 141 -13.41 -19.34 13.41
C GLY A 141 -13.44 -19.69 11.93
N LEU A 142 -13.69 -18.71 11.05
CA LEU A 142 -13.70 -18.93 9.60
C LEU A 142 -12.30 -19.29 9.08
N MET A 143 -11.27 -18.56 9.51
CA MET A 143 -9.88 -18.81 9.08
C MET A 143 -9.39 -20.20 9.51
N SER A 144 -9.63 -20.61 10.76
CA SER A 144 -9.18 -21.90 11.27
C SER A 144 -9.97 -23.09 10.72
N HIS A 145 -11.28 -22.93 10.53
CA HIS A 145 -12.14 -24.04 10.09
C HIS A 145 -12.02 -24.38 8.61
N TYR A 146 -11.77 -23.35 7.77
CA TYR A 146 -11.78 -23.51 6.31
C TYR A 146 -10.40 -23.47 5.65
N SER A 147 -9.32 -23.27 6.39
CA SER A 147 -7.91 -23.35 5.92
C SER A 147 -7.71 -22.89 4.46
N PRO A 148 -7.79 -21.58 4.17
CA PRO A 148 -7.80 -21.08 2.80
C PRO A 148 -6.53 -21.48 2.04
N ASN A 149 -6.67 -21.83 0.76
CA ASN A 149 -5.54 -22.11 -0.12
C ASN A 149 -4.97 -20.81 -0.70
N ALA A 150 -3.72 -20.51 -0.41
CA ALA A 150 -3.07 -19.27 -0.83
C ALA A 150 -3.03 -19.08 -2.35
N LYS A 151 -2.80 -20.15 -3.11
CA LYS A 151 -2.79 -20.09 -4.58
C LYS A 151 -4.16 -19.73 -5.12
N VAL A 152 -5.21 -20.38 -4.61
CA VAL A 152 -6.60 -20.09 -5.01
C VAL A 152 -6.99 -18.65 -4.67
N LEU A 153 -6.61 -18.17 -3.48
CA LEU A 153 -6.90 -16.79 -3.08
C LEU A 153 -6.16 -15.78 -3.97
N LEU A 154 -4.90 -16.05 -4.31
CA LEU A 154 -4.11 -15.21 -5.21
C LEU A 154 -4.75 -15.12 -6.60
N GLU A 155 -5.02 -16.27 -7.22
CA GLU A 155 -5.60 -16.35 -8.55
C GLU A 155 -6.97 -15.69 -8.63
N ASN A 156 -7.82 -15.92 -7.63
CA ASN A 156 -9.13 -15.28 -7.55
C ASN A 156 -9.01 -13.75 -7.46
N GLU A 157 -8.13 -13.24 -6.60
CA GLU A 157 -7.97 -11.78 -6.46
C GLU A 157 -7.33 -11.17 -7.70
N GLN A 158 -6.38 -11.85 -8.36
CA GLN A 158 -5.83 -11.41 -9.64
C GLN A 158 -6.91 -11.32 -10.71
N LYS A 159 -7.75 -12.35 -10.85
CA LYS A 159 -8.87 -12.36 -11.80
C LYS A 159 -9.93 -11.31 -11.49
N ASN A 160 -10.23 -11.08 -10.22
CA ASN A 160 -11.15 -10.02 -9.79
C ASN A 160 -10.64 -8.65 -10.23
N VAL A 161 -9.37 -8.34 -9.97
CA VAL A 161 -8.77 -7.06 -10.40
C VAL A 161 -8.76 -6.92 -11.92
N LEU A 162 -8.37 -7.98 -12.65
CA LEU A 162 -8.37 -7.97 -14.12
C LEU A 162 -9.79 -7.82 -14.68
N GLY A 163 -10.78 -8.43 -14.04
CA GLY A 163 -12.20 -8.25 -14.38
C GLY A 163 -12.69 -6.81 -14.16
N GLU A 164 -12.25 -6.14 -13.08
CA GLU A 164 -12.52 -4.71 -12.88
C GLU A 164 -11.88 -3.86 -13.98
N VAL A 165 -10.65 -4.20 -14.42
CA VAL A 165 -9.97 -3.52 -15.54
C VAL A 165 -10.72 -3.73 -16.85
N SER A 166 -11.08 -4.99 -17.16
CA SER A 166 -11.85 -5.36 -18.35
C SER A 166 -13.15 -4.57 -18.45
N LYS A 167 -13.92 -4.55 -17.35
CA LYS A 167 -15.20 -3.80 -17.28
C LYS A 167 -15.02 -2.31 -17.55
N LYS A 168 -13.97 -1.69 -17.03
CA LYS A 168 -13.68 -0.27 -17.33
C LYS A 168 -13.25 -0.05 -18.78
N ALA A 169 -12.58 -1.04 -19.40
CA ALA A 169 -12.11 -0.99 -20.77
C ALA A 169 -13.23 -1.23 -21.81
N GLU A 170 -14.44 -1.66 -21.41
CA GLU A 170 -15.57 -1.89 -22.30
C GLU A 170 -15.93 -0.65 -23.16
N VAL A 171 -15.74 0.56 -22.62
CA VAL A 171 -15.98 1.82 -23.33
C VAL A 171 -15.09 2.02 -24.57
N LEU A 172 -13.96 1.30 -24.65
CA LEU A 172 -13.05 1.32 -25.79
C LEU A 172 -13.52 0.45 -26.98
N GLY A 173 -14.65 -0.23 -26.82
CA GLY A 173 -15.18 -1.17 -27.82
C GLY A 173 -14.57 -2.58 -27.71
N LYS A 174 -15.11 -3.50 -28.53
CA LYS A 174 -14.66 -4.88 -28.56
C LYS A 174 -13.25 -5.00 -29.17
N ASP A 175 -12.51 -5.98 -28.72
CA ASP A 175 -11.16 -6.31 -29.24
C ASP A 175 -10.10 -5.20 -29.15
N ASN A 176 -10.29 -4.24 -28.23
CA ASN A 176 -9.31 -3.18 -28.00
C ASN A 176 -7.99 -3.72 -27.44
N ALA A 177 -6.92 -2.93 -27.54
CA ALA A 177 -5.59 -3.34 -27.13
C ALA A 177 -5.48 -3.65 -25.62
N VAL A 178 -6.24 -2.91 -24.79
CA VAL A 178 -6.29 -3.10 -23.33
C VAL A 178 -6.90 -4.46 -23.01
N GLN A 179 -8.03 -4.80 -23.65
CA GLN A 179 -8.70 -6.08 -23.45
C GLN A 179 -7.78 -7.26 -23.82
N LYS A 180 -7.04 -7.17 -24.94
CA LYS A 180 -6.09 -8.21 -25.34
C LYS A 180 -5.00 -8.46 -24.31
N VAL A 181 -4.47 -7.41 -23.69
CA VAL A 181 -3.46 -7.52 -22.61
C VAL A 181 -4.06 -8.16 -21.35
N VAL A 182 -5.30 -7.81 -21.01
CA VAL A 182 -6.03 -8.39 -19.87
C VAL A 182 -6.35 -9.87 -20.11
N ASP A 183 -6.85 -10.22 -21.29
CA ASP A 183 -7.18 -11.61 -21.65
C ASP A 183 -5.95 -12.50 -21.65
N GLN A 184 -4.80 -11.98 -22.11
CA GLN A 184 -3.54 -12.72 -22.04
C GLN A 184 -3.12 -12.95 -20.59
N ALA A 185 -3.23 -11.93 -19.73
CA ALA A 185 -2.92 -12.06 -18.30
C ALA A 185 -3.80 -13.11 -17.60
N ILE A 186 -5.10 -13.13 -17.91
CA ILE A 186 -6.02 -14.16 -17.37
C ILE A 186 -5.59 -15.56 -17.82
N LYS A 187 -5.24 -15.74 -19.11
CA LYS A 187 -4.72 -17.02 -19.62
C LYS A 187 -3.43 -17.43 -18.92
N ASP A 188 -2.53 -16.48 -18.64
CA ASP A 188 -1.27 -16.77 -17.96
C ASP A 188 -1.53 -17.19 -16.49
N ILE A 189 -2.54 -16.61 -15.82
CA ILE A 189 -2.99 -17.03 -14.49
C ILE A 189 -3.58 -18.44 -14.56
N ASP A 190 -4.47 -18.74 -15.51
CA ASP A 190 -5.10 -20.05 -15.67
C ASP A 190 -4.10 -21.17 -15.95
N ASN A 191 -3.02 -20.84 -16.66
CA ASN A 191 -1.94 -21.77 -16.99
C ASN A 191 -0.78 -21.75 -15.98
N SER A 192 -0.94 -21.07 -14.83
CA SER A 192 0.09 -20.97 -13.81
C SER A 192 0.39 -22.33 -13.17
N THR A 193 1.69 -22.67 -13.12
CA THR A 193 2.23 -23.85 -12.45
C THR A 193 3.18 -23.42 -11.34
N ASP A 194 3.66 -24.36 -10.54
CA ASP A 194 4.67 -24.07 -9.50
C ASP A 194 6.00 -23.52 -10.07
N LYS A 195 6.27 -23.80 -11.36
CA LYS A 195 7.49 -23.33 -12.05
C LYS A 195 7.27 -22.09 -12.89
N LYS A 196 6.05 -21.82 -13.32
CA LYS A 196 5.67 -20.65 -14.15
C LYS A 196 4.40 -20.05 -13.60
N HIS A 197 4.50 -18.85 -13.08
CA HIS A 197 3.38 -18.10 -12.51
C HIS A 197 3.26 -16.73 -13.20
N PHE A 198 2.08 -16.15 -13.09
CA PHE A 198 1.82 -14.80 -13.56
C PHE A 198 2.68 -13.79 -12.78
N GLU A 199 3.40 -12.94 -13.49
CA GLU A 199 4.26 -11.91 -12.92
C GLU A 199 3.64 -10.52 -13.06
N ARG A 200 3.37 -9.90 -11.91
CA ARG A 200 2.71 -8.60 -11.82
C ARG A 200 3.50 -7.47 -12.48
N VAL A 201 4.81 -7.38 -12.26
CA VAL A 201 5.62 -6.25 -12.74
C VAL A 201 5.72 -6.22 -14.26
N PRO A 202 6.09 -7.30 -14.98
CA PRO A 202 6.06 -7.33 -16.44
C PRO A 202 4.70 -7.03 -17.04
N PHE A 203 3.62 -7.52 -16.40
CA PHE A 203 2.26 -7.16 -16.81
C PHE A 203 2.02 -5.66 -16.70
N LEU A 204 2.33 -5.04 -15.55
CA LEU A 204 2.10 -3.60 -15.34
C LEU A 204 2.92 -2.72 -16.30
N GLU A 205 4.14 -3.13 -16.64
CA GLU A 205 4.97 -2.43 -17.62
C GLU A 205 4.34 -2.47 -19.03
N THR A 206 3.87 -3.63 -19.44
CA THR A 206 3.19 -3.82 -20.73
C THR A 206 1.87 -3.07 -20.75
N PHE A 207 1.11 -3.17 -19.67
CA PHE A 207 -0.19 -2.54 -19.52
C PHE A 207 -0.08 -1.00 -19.53
N ALA A 208 0.89 -0.44 -18.80
CA ALA A 208 1.15 0.99 -18.78
C ALA A 208 1.45 1.55 -20.18
N LYS A 209 2.34 0.87 -20.95
CA LYS A 209 2.65 1.23 -22.33
C LYS A 209 1.42 1.14 -23.25
N THR A 210 0.49 0.25 -22.94
CA THR A 210 -0.73 0.07 -23.73
C THR A 210 -1.73 1.19 -23.47
N VAL A 211 -2.00 1.50 -22.19
CA VAL A 211 -2.96 2.55 -21.83
C VAL A 211 -2.42 3.96 -22.10
N ASP A 212 -1.09 4.15 -22.10
CA ASP A 212 -0.48 5.44 -22.45
C ASP A 212 -0.79 5.89 -23.89
N LYS A 213 -1.09 4.95 -24.77
CA LYS A 213 -1.51 5.22 -26.16
C LYS A 213 -2.97 5.66 -26.30
N LEU A 214 -3.77 5.60 -25.23
CA LEU A 214 -5.16 6.04 -25.25
C LEU A 214 -5.22 7.56 -25.30
N ASP A 215 -6.14 8.10 -26.13
CA ASP A 215 -6.41 9.54 -26.21
C ASP A 215 -7.02 10.07 -24.89
N ASP A 216 -7.93 9.31 -24.30
CA ASP A 216 -8.50 9.61 -22.98
C ASP A 216 -7.52 9.29 -21.85
N LYS A 217 -6.78 10.32 -21.43
CA LYS A 217 -5.79 10.21 -20.35
C LYS A 217 -6.42 9.96 -18.96
N ASN A 218 -7.70 10.34 -18.76
CA ASN A 218 -8.40 10.04 -17.52
C ASN A 218 -8.73 8.56 -17.43
N LEU A 219 -9.29 7.98 -18.49
CA LEU A 219 -9.54 6.54 -18.58
C LEU A 219 -8.24 5.74 -18.45
N ALA A 220 -7.17 6.15 -19.14
CA ALA A 220 -5.85 5.54 -19.01
C ALA A 220 -5.37 5.50 -17.54
N GLY A 221 -5.52 6.62 -16.82
CA GLY A 221 -5.20 6.72 -15.41
C GLY A 221 -6.06 5.83 -14.53
N GLU A 222 -7.37 5.75 -14.76
CA GLU A 222 -8.28 4.88 -14.01
C GLU A 222 -8.01 3.39 -14.22
N LEU A 223 -7.65 3.01 -15.44
CA LEU A 223 -7.24 1.65 -15.78
C LEU A 223 -5.96 1.26 -15.04
N LEU A 224 -4.94 2.15 -15.02
CA LEU A 224 -3.72 1.95 -14.24
C LEU A 224 -3.99 1.87 -12.74
N ASP A 225 -4.80 2.79 -12.20
CA ASP A 225 -5.20 2.78 -10.78
C ASP A 225 -5.88 1.47 -10.37
N THR A 226 -6.58 0.83 -11.32
CA THR A 226 -7.19 -0.47 -11.08
C THR A 226 -6.16 -1.59 -11.20
N ALA A 227 -5.36 -1.62 -12.24
CA ALA A 227 -4.36 -2.68 -12.47
C ALA A 227 -3.31 -2.78 -11.35
N VAL A 228 -2.87 -1.66 -10.77
CA VAL A 228 -1.90 -1.68 -9.65
C VAL A 228 -2.44 -2.29 -8.35
N LYS A 229 -3.76 -2.57 -8.27
CA LYS A 229 -4.36 -3.31 -7.15
C LYS A 229 -4.02 -4.80 -7.17
N LEU A 230 -3.48 -5.32 -8.27
CA LEU A 230 -3.04 -6.72 -8.37
C LEU A 230 -2.15 -7.10 -7.17
N PRO A 231 -2.38 -8.26 -6.53
CA PRO A 231 -1.55 -8.75 -5.44
C PRO A 231 -0.11 -8.99 -5.92
N MET A 232 0.85 -8.75 -5.03
CA MET A 232 2.27 -8.82 -5.40
C MET A 232 2.78 -10.26 -5.48
N SER A 233 2.43 -11.10 -4.51
CA SER A 233 2.94 -12.48 -4.48
C SER A 233 2.06 -13.44 -3.67
N LYS A 234 2.25 -14.73 -3.94
CA LYS A 234 1.63 -15.85 -3.21
C LYS A 234 2.18 -15.94 -1.78
N GLU A 235 3.47 -15.69 -1.60
CA GLU A 235 4.18 -15.81 -0.32
C GLU A 235 3.58 -14.88 0.76
N SER A 236 3.12 -13.69 0.35
CA SER A 236 2.44 -12.77 1.28
C SER A 236 1.12 -13.35 1.81
N ILE A 237 0.36 -14.07 0.97
CA ILE A 237 -0.90 -14.72 1.36
C ILE A 237 -0.58 -15.97 2.19
N GLU A 238 0.40 -16.77 1.80
CA GLU A 238 0.85 -17.92 2.58
C GLU A 238 1.32 -17.52 3.98
N ALA A 239 2.15 -16.49 4.09
CA ALA A 239 2.60 -15.96 5.38
C ALA A 239 1.44 -15.48 6.26
N PHE A 240 0.41 -14.88 5.65
CA PHE A 240 -0.81 -14.52 6.36
C PHE A 240 -1.53 -15.76 6.89
N ILE A 241 -1.77 -16.76 6.04
CA ILE A 241 -2.50 -17.99 6.40
C ILE A 241 -1.72 -18.78 7.46
N VAL A 242 -0.41 -18.97 7.29
CA VAL A 242 0.44 -19.65 8.26
C VAL A 242 0.38 -18.98 9.65
N LYS A 243 0.35 -17.65 9.67
CA LYS A 243 0.35 -16.91 10.94
C LYS A 243 -1.03 -16.76 11.58
N TYR A 244 -2.08 -16.70 10.79
CA TYR A 244 -3.43 -16.32 11.25
C TYR A 244 -4.52 -17.37 10.95
N GLY A 245 -4.19 -18.45 10.25
CA GLY A 245 -5.15 -19.46 9.78
C GLY A 245 -5.33 -20.69 10.68
N HIS A 246 -4.60 -20.78 11.80
CA HIS A 246 -4.59 -22.01 12.64
C HIS A 246 -5.43 -21.91 13.93
N GLY A 247 -6.23 -20.84 14.09
CA GLY A 247 -7.13 -20.67 15.24
C GLY A 247 -6.47 -20.20 16.54
N ASP A 248 -5.17 -19.99 16.55
CA ASP A 248 -4.40 -19.45 17.68
C ASP A 248 -4.45 -17.90 17.77
N LYS A 249 -5.00 -17.24 16.74
CA LYS A 249 -5.13 -15.79 16.67
C LYS A 249 -6.59 -15.37 16.87
N SER A 250 -6.77 -14.33 17.68
CA SER A 250 -8.08 -13.73 17.93
C SER A 250 -8.58 -12.93 16.71
N ASP A 251 -9.89 -12.66 16.66
CA ASP A 251 -10.50 -11.78 15.65
C ASP A 251 -9.83 -10.40 15.61
N SER A 252 -9.50 -9.84 16.78
CA SER A 252 -8.78 -8.58 16.94
C SER A 252 -7.43 -8.60 16.23
N GLN A 253 -6.63 -9.66 16.40
CA GLN A 253 -5.33 -9.80 15.76
C GLN A 253 -5.45 -9.96 14.24
N ILE A 254 -6.45 -10.69 13.75
CA ILE A 254 -6.72 -10.84 12.31
C ILE A 254 -7.17 -9.50 11.73
N ALA A 255 -8.12 -8.82 12.36
CA ALA A 255 -8.60 -7.51 11.94
C ALA A 255 -7.48 -6.48 11.88
N ARG A 256 -6.66 -6.40 12.93
CA ARG A 256 -5.50 -5.52 12.98
C ARG A 256 -4.54 -5.81 11.81
N ARG A 257 -4.26 -7.07 11.52
CA ARG A 257 -3.38 -7.46 10.41
C ARG A 257 -3.97 -7.09 9.05
N LEU A 258 -5.30 -7.14 8.88
CA LEU A 258 -5.97 -6.68 7.65
C LEU A 258 -5.85 -5.16 7.47
N ALA A 259 -6.00 -4.38 8.53
CA ALA A 259 -6.03 -2.93 8.48
C ALA A 259 -4.64 -2.27 8.53
N GLN A 260 -3.67 -2.88 9.23
CA GLN A 260 -2.35 -2.30 9.48
C GLN A 260 -1.58 -1.86 8.22
N PRO A 261 -1.61 -2.57 7.07
CA PRO A 261 -0.95 -2.12 5.85
C PRO A 261 -1.50 -0.82 5.27
N ALA A 262 -2.72 -0.43 5.66
CA ALA A 262 -3.35 0.82 5.24
C ALA A 262 -3.06 2.00 6.18
N ILE A 263 -2.33 1.80 7.28
CA ILE A 263 -2.00 2.91 8.21
C ILE A 263 -1.22 3.98 7.47
N ALA A 264 -1.66 5.24 7.64
CA ALA A 264 -0.94 6.40 7.13
C ALA A 264 0.37 6.60 7.87
N THR A 265 1.46 6.69 7.14
CA THR A 265 2.82 6.95 7.62
C THR A 265 3.38 8.21 6.98
N ALA A 266 4.33 8.86 7.65
CA ALA A 266 5.17 9.89 7.03
C ALA A 266 6.40 9.20 6.44
N GLU A 267 6.56 9.33 5.13
CA GLU A 267 7.68 8.77 4.42
C GLU A 267 8.59 9.86 3.88
N HIS A 268 9.91 9.66 4.02
CA HIS A 268 10.89 10.58 3.45
C HIS A 268 10.89 10.47 1.92
N ILE A 269 10.74 11.58 1.23
CA ILE A 269 10.87 11.65 -0.23
C ILE A 269 12.32 11.35 -0.61
N HIS A 270 13.26 12.11 -0.04
CA HIS A 270 14.68 11.76 -0.06
C HIS A 270 15.01 10.96 1.22
N PRO A 271 15.50 9.72 1.12
CA PRO A 271 15.72 8.85 2.28
C PRO A 271 16.63 9.48 3.34
N ASP A 272 16.29 9.30 4.62
CA ASP A 272 17.10 9.78 5.76
C ASP A 272 18.50 9.16 5.78
N THR A 273 18.63 7.89 5.39
CA THR A 273 19.92 7.19 5.24
C THR A 273 20.83 7.82 4.17
N LEU A 274 20.26 8.57 3.23
CA LEU A 274 20.98 9.34 2.23
C LEU A 274 21.12 10.83 2.60
N GLY A 275 20.74 11.20 3.82
CA GLY A 275 20.83 12.56 4.35
C GLY A 275 19.57 13.40 4.18
N GLY A 276 18.42 12.78 3.90
CA GLY A 276 17.12 13.46 3.82
C GLY A 276 16.74 14.10 5.16
N PRO A 277 16.36 15.40 5.17
CA PRO A 277 16.06 16.11 6.40
C PRO A 277 14.72 15.71 7.00
N ASP A 278 14.63 15.80 8.33
CA ASP A 278 13.39 15.67 9.10
C ASP A 278 12.58 16.98 9.05
N ASN A 279 11.90 17.22 7.95
CA ASN A 279 11.00 18.38 7.80
C ASN A 279 9.83 18.07 6.86
N THR A 280 8.82 18.95 6.87
CA THR A 280 7.60 18.76 6.08
C THR A 280 7.81 18.75 4.57
N ALA A 281 8.81 19.48 4.08
CA ALA A 281 9.13 19.49 2.64
C ALA A 281 9.72 18.17 2.14
N ASN A 282 10.19 17.32 3.06
CA ASN A 282 10.74 16.00 2.74
C ASN A 282 9.80 14.85 3.15
N TYR A 283 8.59 15.14 3.58
CA TYR A 283 7.63 14.10 3.95
C TYR A 283 6.47 14.03 2.99
N MET A 284 6.06 12.80 2.70
CA MET A 284 4.85 12.48 1.96
C MET A 284 4.04 11.43 2.72
N SER A 285 2.71 11.49 2.61
CA SER A 285 1.86 10.50 3.25
C SER A 285 1.77 9.24 2.41
N GLU A 286 2.27 8.13 2.96
CA GLU A 286 2.18 6.80 2.35
C GLU A 286 1.54 5.80 3.31
N CYS A 287 0.94 4.73 2.75
CA CYS A 287 0.47 3.63 3.57
C CYS A 287 1.66 2.80 4.08
N GLY A 288 1.47 2.15 5.24
CA GLY A 288 2.52 1.35 5.88
C GLY A 288 3.10 0.25 4.98
N ASP A 289 2.29 -0.30 4.07
CA ASP A 289 2.74 -1.32 3.11
C ASP A 289 3.72 -0.75 2.08
N CYS A 290 3.42 0.42 1.47
CA CYS A 290 4.32 1.07 0.51
C CYS A 290 5.60 1.54 1.18
N ASN A 291 5.49 2.20 2.34
CA ASN A 291 6.63 2.67 3.12
C ASN A 291 7.58 1.50 3.48
N SER A 292 7.04 0.40 4.05
CA SER A 292 7.86 -0.75 4.43
C SER A 292 8.52 -1.45 3.24
N LYS A 293 7.84 -1.54 2.10
CA LYS A 293 8.37 -2.22 0.91
C LYS A 293 9.37 -1.37 0.13
N ARG A 294 9.17 -0.05 0.11
CA ARG A 294 10.12 0.85 -0.52
C ARG A 294 11.44 0.89 0.25
N GLY A 295 11.37 0.96 1.58
CA GLY A 295 12.57 1.13 2.40
C GLY A 295 13.37 2.36 1.97
N HIS A 296 14.62 2.14 1.55
CA HIS A 296 15.53 3.22 1.09
C HIS A 296 15.63 3.35 -0.43
N MET A 297 14.77 2.63 -1.18
CA MET A 297 14.80 2.69 -2.65
C MET A 297 14.41 4.08 -3.15
N PRO A 298 15.16 4.66 -4.10
CA PRO A 298 14.78 5.94 -4.73
C PRO A 298 13.40 5.87 -5.39
N TYR A 299 12.69 6.99 -5.42
CA TYR A 299 11.36 7.04 -6.05
C TYR A 299 11.39 6.70 -7.53
N SER A 300 12.40 7.14 -8.27
CA SER A 300 12.59 6.82 -9.69
C SER A 300 12.66 5.31 -9.98
N GLU A 301 13.20 4.53 -9.04
CA GLU A 301 13.23 3.08 -9.13
C GLU A 301 11.93 2.45 -8.63
N TRP A 302 11.41 2.94 -7.51
CA TRP A 302 10.18 2.42 -6.88
C TRP A 302 8.94 2.56 -7.78
N MET A 303 8.89 3.61 -8.61
CA MET A 303 7.80 3.85 -9.58
C MET A 303 7.57 2.71 -10.57
N LYS A 304 8.57 1.87 -10.84
CA LYS A 304 8.40 0.66 -11.69
C LYS A 304 7.35 -0.30 -11.12
N ASN A 305 7.20 -0.34 -9.81
CA ASN A 305 6.18 -1.16 -9.13
C ASN A 305 4.79 -0.52 -9.15
N TYR A 306 4.71 0.79 -9.36
CA TYR A 306 3.49 1.58 -9.32
C TYR A 306 3.49 2.63 -10.44
N PRO A 307 3.25 2.25 -11.70
CA PRO A 307 3.27 3.18 -12.83
C PRO A 307 2.20 4.29 -12.73
N ASN A 308 1.18 4.11 -11.88
CA ASN A 308 0.19 5.14 -11.55
C ASN A 308 0.67 6.14 -10.48
N MET A 309 1.89 6.02 -9.97
CA MET A 309 2.39 6.83 -8.85
C MET A 309 2.31 8.35 -9.11
N PRO A 310 2.62 8.90 -10.31
CA PRO A 310 2.43 10.32 -10.57
C PRO A 310 1.00 10.79 -10.31
N ARG A 311 -0.01 10.02 -10.73
CA ARG A 311 -1.43 10.30 -10.48
C ARG A 311 -1.79 10.13 -9.00
N SER A 312 -1.21 9.16 -8.32
CA SER A 312 -1.44 8.93 -6.89
C SER A 312 -0.89 10.07 -6.05
N ILE A 313 0.31 10.57 -6.38
CA ILE A 313 0.89 11.74 -5.71
C ILE A 313 0.03 12.98 -5.96
N GLN A 314 -0.44 13.20 -7.20
CA GLN A 314 -1.33 14.32 -7.51
C GLN A 314 -2.60 14.27 -6.66
N ARG A 315 -3.28 13.12 -6.58
CA ARG A 315 -4.48 12.97 -5.73
C ARG A 315 -4.19 13.16 -4.24
N ASN A 316 -3.05 12.68 -3.78
CA ASN A 316 -2.65 12.90 -2.38
C ASN A 316 -2.51 14.40 -2.08
N ILE A 317 -1.79 15.13 -2.95
CA ILE A 317 -1.56 16.57 -2.73
C ILE A 317 -2.84 17.40 -2.92
N ASP A 318 -3.71 17.01 -3.83
CA ASP A 318 -5.02 17.65 -4.03
C ASP A 318 -5.87 17.53 -2.76
N GLU A 319 -5.97 16.32 -2.18
CA GLU A 319 -6.72 16.09 -0.94
C GLU A 319 -6.10 16.83 0.25
N VAL A 320 -4.77 16.85 0.37
CA VAL A 320 -4.09 17.62 1.42
C VAL A 320 -4.34 19.12 1.24
N THR A 321 -4.28 19.62 0.02
CA THR A 321 -4.55 21.03 -0.30
C THR A 321 -5.98 21.41 0.05
N GLU A 322 -6.96 20.56 -0.24
CA GLU A 322 -8.36 20.78 0.16
C GLU A 322 -8.51 20.85 1.68
N ARG A 323 -7.80 20.03 2.44
CA ARG A 323 -7.81 20.09 3.92
C ARG A 323 -7.15 21.35 4.47
N ILE A 324 -6.10 21.83 3.80
CA ILE A 324 -5.47 23.11 4.12
C ILE A 324 -6.45 24.25 3.88
N ILE A 325 -7.12 24.29 2.72
CA ILE A 325 -8.12 25.31 2.38
C ILE A 325 -9.26 25.32 3.40
N ASN A 326 -9.78 24.16 3.76
CA ASN A 326 -10.89 24.00 4.71
C ASN A 326 -10.48 24.24 6.18
N GLY A 327 -9.22 24.58 6.46
CA GLY A 327 -8.74 24.88 7.82
C GLY A 327 -8.54 23.66 8.72
N ASN A 328 -8.63 22.44 8.17
CA ASN A 328 -8.41 21.19 8.92
C ASN A 328 -6.92 21.03 9.30
N LEU A 329 -6.04 21.61 8.49
CA LEU A 329 -4.60 21.69 8.74
C LEU A 329 -4.24 23.16 9.01
N GLY A 330 -3.32 23.41 9.95
CA GLY A 330 -2.94 24.79 10.30
C GLY A 330 -2.18 25.52 9.17
N ASP A 331 -2.13 26.85 9.25
CA ASP A 331 -1.47 27.76 8.31
C ASP A 331 -0.01 27.41 7.95
N LYS A 332 0.68 26.76 8.87
CA LYS A 332 2.06 26.29 8.64
C LYS A 332 2.20 25.27 7.51
N TYR A 333 1.09 24.72 7.00
CA TYR A 333 1.09 23.80 5.85
C TYR A 333 0.78 24.51 4.53
N ASP A 334 0.57 25.83 4.50
CA ASP A 334 0.21 26.54 3.25
C ASP A 334 1.30 26.42 2.17
N ASP A 335 2.57 26.36 2.56
CA ASP A 335 3.70 26.14 1.63
C ASP A 335 3.92 24.66 1.26
N TYR A 336 3.31 23.73 1.99
CA TYR A 336 3.54 22.28 1.82
C TYR A 336 3.32 21.78 0.38
N PRO A 337 2.25 22.16 -0.35
CA PRO A 337 2.05 21.72 -1.73
C PRO A 337 3.19 22.12 -2.66
N VAL A 338 3.71 23.34 -2.53
CA VAL A 338 4.81 23.86 -3.36
C VAL A 338 6.12 23.18 -3.02
N ASP A 339 6.40 22.95 -1.75
CA ASP A 339 7.61 22.29 -1.29
C ASP A 339 7.62 20.82 -1.70
N LEU A 340 6.47 20.12 -1.55
CA LEU A 340 6.32 18.73 -2.01
C LEU A 340 6.57 18.61 -3.51
N LYS A 341 6.01 19.52 -4.33
CA LYS A 341 6.24 19.54 -5.78
C LYS A 341 7.72 19.60 -6.12
N LYS A 342 8.49 20.47 -5.44
CA LYS A 342 9.93 20.61 -5.68
C LYS A 342 10.69 19.35 -5.30
N ALA A 343 10.37 18.78 -4.12
CA ALA A 343 11.02 17.57 -3.64
C ALA A 343 10.75 16.37 -4.56
N VAL A 344 9.50 16.15 -4.95
CA VAL A 344 9.12 15.05 -5.86
C VAL A 344 9.77 15.23 -7.23
N ALA A 345 9.76 16.45 -7.80
CA ALA A 345 10.39 16.69 -9.09
C ALA A 345 11.89 16.36 -9.04
N LYS A 346 12.59 16.72 -7.96
CA LYS A 346 14.01 16.39 -7.76
C LYS A 346 14.24 14.88 -7.68
N GLU A 347 13.48 14.17 -6.84
CA GLU A 347 13.67 12.73 -6.58
C GLU A 347 13.18 11.81 -7.72
N THR A 348 12.49 12.39 -8.70
CA THR A 348 12.02 11.67 -9.88
C THR A 348 12.65 12.18 -11.18
N ASP A 349 13.77 12.92 -11.07
CA ASP A 349 14.48 13.52 -12.22
C ASP A 349 13.53 14.29 -13.16
N GLY A 350 12.53 14.98 -12.59
CA GLY A 350 11.53 15.75 -13.32
C GLY A 350 10.45 14.92 -14.04
N VAL A 351 10.45 13.61 -13.90
CA VAL A 351 9.43 12.73 -14.51
C VAL A 351 8.03 13.02 -13.95
N VAL A 352 7.93 13.28 -12.64
CA VAL A 352 6.66 13.62 -12.00
C VAL A 352 6.47 15.13 -11.96
N GLN A 353 5.47 15.62 -12.71
CA GLN A 353 5.11 17.03 -12.76
C GLN A 353 3.77 17.24 -12.03
N LEU A 354 3.81 17.88 -10.85
CA LEU A 354 2.63 18.14 -10.03
C LEU A 354 2.03 19.51 -10.32
N LYS A 355 0.70 19.55 -10.36
CA LYS A 355 -0.08 20.80 -10.36
C LYS A 355 -0.47 21.09 -8.92
N VAL A 356 -0.02 22.21 -8.38
CA VAL A 356 -0.26 22.59 -6.97
C VAL A 356 -0.69 24.03 -6.88
N LYS A 357 -1.50 24.35 -5.87
CA LYS A 357 -1.81 25.73 -5.50
C LYS A 357 -0.68 26.28 -4.62
N ASN A 358 -0.29 27.53 -4.89
CA ASN A 358 0.61 28.26 -4.01
C ASN A 358 -0.17 28.89 -2.82
N PRO A 359 0.50 29.45 -1.80
CA PRO A 359 -0.17 30.04 -0.63
C PRO A 359 -1.19 31.13 -0.98
N GLU A 360 -0.93 31.96 -1.99
CA GLU A 360 -1.84 33.02 -2.43
C GLU A 360 -3.10 32.44 -3.06
N GLU A 361 -2.97 31.38 -3.87
CA GLU A 361 -4.11 30.67 -4.45
C GLU A 361 -4.93 29.91 -3.40
N ILE A 362 -4.27 29.41 -2.34
CA ILE A 362 -4.93 28.77 -1.19
C ILE A 362 -5.74 29.80 -0.42
N GLU A 363 -5.16 30.95 -0.12
CA GLU A 363 -5.84 32.05 0.57
C GLU A 363 -7.04 32.57 -0.23
N LYS A 364 -6.87 32.80 -1.53
CA LYS A 364 -7.96 33.18 -2.42
C LYS A 364 -9.09 32.13 -2.42
N ALA A 365 -8.78 30.85 -2.47
CA ALA A 365 -9.78 29.79 -2.41
C ALA A 365 -10.54 29.76 -1.07
N ARG A 366 -9.88 30.12 0.06
CA ARG A 366 -10.54 30.29 1.37
C ARG A 366 -11.52 31.47 1.34
N GLU A 367 -11.09 32.62 0.81
CA GLU A 367 -11.93 33.81 0.68
C GLU A 367 -13.16 33.57 -0.19
N GLU A 368 -12.99 32.93 -1.36
CA GLU A 368 -14.08 32.56 -2.27
C GLU A 368 -15.13 31.63 -1.63
N ARG A 369 -14.70 30.81 -0.66
CA ARG A 369 -15.58 29.91 0.11
C ARG A 369 -16.16 30.58 1.38
N GLY A 370 -15.80 31.80 1.69
CA GLY A 370 -16.20 32.49 2.93
C GLY A 370 -15.63 31.83 4.19
N LEU A 371 -14.50 31.14 4.08
CA LEU A 371 -13.87 30.46 5.21
C LEU A 371 -13.00 31.44 6.01
N PRO A 372 -13.00 31.36 7.36
CA PRO A 372 -12.15 32.21 8.18
C PRO A 372 -10.68 31.93 7.94
N LYS A 373 -9.84 32.96 8.06
CA LYS A 373 -8.38 32.74 8.05
C LYS A 373 -8.00 31.80 9.20
N PRO A 374 -7.13 30.81 8.94
CA PRO A 374 -6.67 29.92 9.99
C PRO A 374 -6.07 30.74 11.13
N GLN A 375 -6.39 30.38 12.38
CA GLN A 375 -5.74 30.98 13.52
C GLN A 375 -4.24 30.66 13.46
N PRO A 376 -3.36 31.66 13.67
CA PRO A 376 -1.92 31.42 13.69
C PRO A 376 -1.61 30.29 14.67
N THR A 377 -0.88 29.29 14.19
CA THR A 377 -0.44 28.20 15.07
C THR A 377 0.36 28.79 16.23
N PRO A 378 -0.01 28.56 17.50
CA PRO A 378 0.73 29.10 18.62
C PRO A 378 2.21 28.75 18.46
N LYS A 379 3.08 29.78 18.44
CA LYS A 379 4.54 29.55 18.42
C LYS A 379 4.86 28.76 19.67
N GLY A 380 5.03 27.46 19.52
CA GLY A 380 5.43 26.60 20.63
C GLY A 380 6.67 27.17 21.26
N LYS A 381 6.64 27.32 22.58
CA LYS A 381 7.86 27.61 23.34
C LYS A 381 8.88 26.57 22.96
N ARG A 382 9.97 27.01 22.36
CA ARG A 382 11.15 26.20 21.98
C ARG A 382 11.75 25.55 23.23
#